data_9ee774d9b9a4055df8e822c87e82d539
#
_entry.id   9ee774d9b9a4055df8e822c87e82d539
#
_cell.length_a   1.000
_cell.length_b   1.000
_cell.length_c   1.000
_cell.angle_alpha   90.00
_cell.angle_beta   90.00
_cell.angle_gamma   90.00
#
_symmetry.space_group_name_H-M   'P 1'
#
loop_
_entity.id
_entity.type
_entity.pdbx_description
1 polymer ?
#
loop_
_entity_poly.entity_id
_entity_poly.type
_entity_poly.pdbx_seq_one_letter_code
_entity_poly.pdbx_strand_id
1 'polypeptide(L)'
;MRKVLILILCFLTTNAIVSQKGVKIGYIDTEYILENLSEYSEVSERLESQAQRWNSEIQKKKREILAMKEALNAERILLTKELIEEMEQEILIEENDLEEFQQKKFGPNGDLIIQKTQIIQPIQDQIFNAIREIAKSKKYDFIFDKSSDLVMLYSDKRYDISDQIIQTISRSNNRKKLDSIKEKKQFDQQKRQEVQKNNVENPKLNLRDKNQENKLQEKDNSKVKLSVKELLEQRKQKNSANKKGKD
;
A
#
# COMPACT_ATOMS: atom_id res chain seq x y z
N MET A 1 30.09 12.53 73.50
CA MET A 1 29.60 13.46 72.45
C MET A 1 30.43 13.35 71.17
N ARG A 2 31.74 13.47 71.17
CA ARG A 2 32.61 13.43 69.97
C ARG A 2 32.49 12.11 69.16
N LYS A 3 32.36 10.93 69.78
CA LYS A 3 32.18 9.63 69.10
C LYS A 3 30.80 9.49 68.44
N VAL A 4 29.77 10.08 69.06
CA VAL A 4 28.39 10.08 68.47
C VAL A 4 28.32 10.99 67.24
N LEU A 5 29.04 12.12 67.27
CA LEU A 5 29.11 13.05 66.15
C LEU A 5 29.82 12.44 64.93
N ILE A 6 30.87 11.62 65.15
CA ILE A 6 31.57 10.89 64.10
C ILE A 6 30.65 9.81 63.48
N LEU A 7 29.85 9.09 64.28
CA LEU A 7 28.89 8.10 63.79
C LEU A 7 27.79 8.74 62.95
N ILE A 8 27.27 9.89 63.34
CA ILE A 8 26.25 10.61 62.55
C ILE A 8 26.87 11.11 61.24
N LEU A 9 28.12 11.62 61.25
CA LEU A 9 28.80 12.07 60.04
C LEU A 9 29.06 10.90 59.07
N CYS A 10 29.48 9.72 59.54
CA CYS A 10 29.61 8.49 58.72
C CYS A 10 28.25 8.04 58.12
N PHE A 11 27.17 8.14 58.89
CA PHE A 11 25.84 7.75 58.42
C PHE A 11 25.29 8.71 57.34
N LEU A 12 25.62 9.99 57.42
CA LEU A 12 25.25 10.99 56.40
C LEU A 12 26.05 10.82 55.10
N THR A 13 27.31 10.39 55.16
CA THR A 13 28.12 10.16 53.94
C THR A 13 27.73 8.89 53.16
N THR A 14 27.19 7.87 53.81
CA THR A 14 26.74 6.62 53.13
C THR A 14 25.56 6.82 52.23
N ASN A 15 24.70 7.80 52.44
CA ASN A 15 23.54 8.07 51.60
C ASN A 15 23.88 8.85 50.30
N ALA A 16 25.06 9.42 50.15
CA ALA A 16 25.45 10.21 48.98
C ALA A 16 25.89 9.34 47.78
N ILE A 17 26.10 8.01 47.96
CA ILE A 17 26.72 7.14 46.96
C ILE A 17 25.67 6.52 45.99
N VAL A 18 24.36 6.64 46.26
CA VAL A 18 23.32 5.86 45.53
C VAL A 18 22.75 6.59 44.32
N SER A 19 23.24 7.74 43.91
CA SER A 19 22.59 8.58 42.88
C SER A 19 23.25 8.57 41.51
N GLN A 20 24.04 7.56 41.14
CA GLN A 20 24.50 7.44 39.75
C GLN A 20 23.44 6.69 38.94
N LYS A 21 22.57 7.43 38.27
CA LYS A 21 21.73 6.85 37.21
C LYS A 21 22.63 6.38 36.08
N GLY A 22 22.74 5.06 35.93
CA GLY A 22 23.41 4.49 34.75
C GLY A 22 22.69 4.91 33.47
N VAL A 23 23.46 5.24 32.43
CA VAL A 23 22.92 5.53 31.10
C VAL A 23 22.22 4.28 30.54
N LYS A 24 20.97 4.42 30.12
CA LYS A 24 20.18 3.34 29.57
C LYS A 24 20.19 3.42 28.05
N ILE A 25 20.82 2.44 27.43
CA ILE A 25 20.98 2.35 25.98
C ILE A 25 20.11 1.20 25.46
N GLY A 26 19.49 1.39 24.30
CA GLY A 26 18.85 0.37 23.50
C GLY A 26 19.27 0.47 22.05
N TYR A 27 18.97 -0.56 21.27
CA TYR A 27 19.05 -0.48 19.81
C TYR A 27 17.84 -1.12 19.16
N ILE A 28 17.63 -0.75 17.91
CA ILE A 28 16.60 -1.31 17.02
C ILE A 28 17.25 -1.73 15.71
N ASP A 29 16.52 -2.53 14.97
CA ASP A 29 16.78 -2.87 13.59
C ASP A 29 15.55 -2.43 12.77
N THR A 30 15.65 -1.28 12.11
CA THR A 30 14.52 -0.70 11.37
C THR A 30 14.12 -1.59 10.19
N GLU A 31 15.07 -2.27 9.54
CA GLU A 31 14.79 -3.20 8.45
C GLU A 31 13.98 -4.40 8.96
N TYR A 32 14.43 -5.03 10.04
CA TYR A 32 13.70 -6.10 10.72
C TYR A 32 12.29 -5.65 11.15
N ILE A 33 12.16 -4.44 11.70
CA ILE A 33 10.85 -3.90 12.11
C ILE A 33 9.93 -3.76 10.89
N LEU A 34 10.41 -3.17 9.79
CA LEU A 34 9.65 -2.99 8.56
C LEU A 34 9.16 -4.33 8.02
N GLU A 35 10.04 -5.32 7.89
CA GLU A 35 9.70 -6.65 7.37
C GLU A 35 8.65 -7.39 8.21
N ASN A 36 8.61 -7.12 9.52
CA ASN A 36 7.64 -7.73 10.44
C ASN A 36 6.35 -6.92 10.64
N LEU A 37 6.17 -5.82 9.91
CA LEU A 37 4.92 -5.05 9.88
C LEU A 37 4.04 -5.50 8.71
N SER A 38 2.84 -6.00 9.00
CA SER A 38 1.89 -6.45 7.97
C SER A 38 1.56 -5.37 6.93
N GLU A 39 1.51 -4.11 7.36
CA GLU A 39 1.24 -2.97 6.48
C GLU A 39 2.37 -2.78 5.45
N TYR A 40 3.61 -3.00 5.83
CA TYR A 40 4.75 -2.92 4.93
C TYR A 40 4.75 -4.07 3.91
N SER A 41 4.48 -5.29 4.35
CA SER A 41 4.39 -6.46 3.48
C SER A 41 3.31 -6.29 2.41
N GLU A 42 2.08 -5.92 2.81
CA GLU A 42 0.96 -5.70 1.87
C GLU A 42 1.28 -4.63 0.81
N VAL A 43 1.99 -3.60 1.21
CA VAL A 43 2.35 -2.48 0.33
C VAL A 43 3.51 -2.85 -0.57
N SER A 44 4.53 -3.52 -0.05
CA SER A 44 5.67 -4.02 -0.81
C SER A 44 5.21 -4.96 -1.94
N GLU A 45 4.29 -5.89 -1.65
CA GLU A 45 3.70 -6.77 -2.65
C GLU A 45 2.94 -6.01 -3.75
N ARG A 46 2.20 -4.95 -3.38
CA ARG A 46 1.50 -4.12 -4.37
C ARG A 46 2.47 -3.38 -5.28
N LEU A 47 3.53 -2.81 -4.72
CA LEU A 47 4.57 -2.12 -5.49
C LEU A 47 5.30 -3.08 -6.43
N GLU A 48 5.65 -4.27 -5.96
CA GLU A 48 6.28 -5.29 -6.76
C GLU A 48 5.37 -5.75 -7.91
N SER A 49 4.10 -6.03 -7.63
CA SER A 49 3.10 -6.35 -8.65
C SER A 49 2.96 -5.24 -9.69
N GLN A 50 3.00 -3.97 -9.27
CA GLN A 50 2.95 -2.83 -10.17
C GLN A 50 4.21 -2.72 -11.02
N ALA A 51 5.38 -2.91 -10.44
CA ALA A 51 6.66 -2.93 -11.16
C ALA A 51 6.71 -4.06 -12.20
N GLN A 52 6.20 -5.25 -11.87
CA GLN A 52 6.08 -6.38 -12.79
C GLN A 52 5.16 -6.07 -13.98
N ARG A 53 4.04 -5.37 -13.76
CA ARG A 53 3.14 -4.93 -14.84
C ARG A 53 3.84 -3.97 -15.78
N TRP A 54 4.53 -2.97 -15.26
CA TRP A 54 5.30 -2.03 -16.08
C TRP A 54 6.43 -2.72 -16.85
N ASN A 55 7.13 -3.66 -16.21
CA ASN A 55 8.13 -4.46 -16.90
C ASN A 55 7.55 -5.29 -18.05
N SER A 56 6.38 -5.89 -17.85
CA SER A 56 5.68 -6.63 -18.90
C SER A 56 5.29 -5.73 -20.07
N GLU A 57 4.84 -4.50 -19.79
CA GLU A 57 4.51 -3.51 -20.81
C GLU A 57 5.75 -3.06 -21.58
N ILE A 58 6.86 -2.80 -20.90
CA ILE A 58 8.16 -2.50 -21.52
C ILE A 58 8.59 -3.64 -22.45
N GLN A 59 8.51 -4.88 -21.99
CA GLN A 59 8.87 -6.04 -22.82
C GLN A 59 7.95 -6.20 -24.03
N LYS A 60 6.67 -5.87 -23.89
CA LYS A 60 5.71 -5.88 -24.99
C LYS A 60 6.11 -4.83 -26.05
N LYS A 61 6.30 -3.58 -25.63
CA LYS A 61 6.74 -2.49 -26.53
C LYS A 61 8.07 -2.80 -27.22
N LYS A 62 9.05 -3.37 -26.50
CA LYS A 62 10.31 -3.82 -27.10
C LYS A 62 10.10 -4.85 -28.22
N ARG A 63 9.22 -5.81 -28.02
CA ARG A 63 8.91 -6.81 -29.07
C ARG A 63 8.20 -6.19 -30.26
N GLU A 64 7.31 -5.23 -30.06
CA GLU A 64 6.61 -4.50 -31.12
C GLU A 64 7.59 -3.70 -31.97
N ILE A 65 8.49 -2.94 -31.33
CA ILE A 65 9.57 -2.20 -32.03
C ILE A 65 10.47 -3.15 -32.81
N LEU A 66 10.85 -4.28 -32.21
CA LEU A 66 11.67 -5.28 -32.90
C LEU A 66 10.96 -5.83 -34.13
N ALA A 67 9.69 -6.15 -34.04
CA ALA A 67 8.88 -6.63 -35.17
C ALA A 67 8.76 -5.58 -36.28
N MET A 68 8.60 -4.29 -35.93
CA MET A 68 8.60 -3.20 -36.91
C MET A 68 9.95 -3.12 -37.66
N LYS A 69 11.08 -3.22 -36.95
CA LYS A 69 12.42 -3.23 -37.55
C LYS A 69 12.64 -4.43 -38.47
N GLU A 70 12.19 -5.62 -38.04
CA GLU A 70 12.29 -6.83 -38.83
C GLU A 70 11.44 -6.73 -40.10
N ALA A 71 10.20 -6.21 -39.99
CA ALA A 71 9.33 -6.00 -41.15
C ALA A 71 9.93 -5.00 -42.14
N LEU A 72 10.43 -3.85 -41.65
CA LEU A 72 11.12 -2.88 -42.52
C LEU A 72 12.31 -3.49 -43.23
N ASN A 73 13.13 -4.26 -42.51
CA ASN A 73 14.29 -4.91 -43.13
C ASN A 73 13.91 -5.94 -44.20
N ALA A 74 12.84 -6.70 -43.97
CA ALA A 74 12.36 -7.71 -44.94
C ALA A 74 11.78 -7.08 -46.22
N GLU A 75 11.13 -5.94 -46.10
CA GLU A 75 10.42 -5.28 -47.18
C GLU A 75 11.27 -4.16 -47.86
N ARG A 76 12.42 -3.80 -47.31
CA ARG A 76 13.25 -2.65 -47.70
C ARG A 76 13.55 -2.58 -49.20
N ILE A 77 13.71 -3.72 -49.87
CA ILE A 77 14.02 -3.79 -51.30
C ILE A 77 12.79 -3.45 -52.16
N LEU A 78 11.60 -3.59 -51.60
CA LEU A 78 10.33 -3.38 -52.30
C LEU A 78 9.73 -1.97 -52.04
N LEU A 79 10.28 -1.24 -51.08
CA LEU A 79 9.74 0.06 -50.65
C LEU A 79 10.42 1.23 -51.39
N THR A 80 9.70 2.34 -51.53
CA THR A 80 10.30 3.60 -51.99
C THR A 80 11.14 4.22 -50.87
N LYS A 81 12.04 5.12 -51.23
CA LYS A 81 12.92 5.79 -50.28
C LYS A 81 12.12 6.58 -49.23
N GLU A 82 11.07 7.26 -49.66
CA GLU A 82 10.18 8.07 -48.82
C GLU A 82 9.48 7.20 -47.80
N LEU A 83 8.99 6.03 -48.17
CA LEU A 83 8.30 5.10 -47.29
C LEU A 83 9.25 4.47 -46.25
N ILE A 84 10.51 4.20 -46.69
CA ILE A 84 11.54 3.74 -45.72
C ILE A 84 11.81 4.80 -44.67
N GLU A 85 11.99 6.07 -45.09
CA GLU A 85 12.21 7.18 -44.16
C GLU A 85 11.04 7.37 -43.20
N GLU A 86 9.79 7.24 -43.67
CA GLU A 86 8.59 7.30 -42.80
C GLU A 86 8.57 6.18 -41.77
N MET A 87 8.80 4.94 -42.17
CA MET A 87 8.86 3.80 -41.26
C MET A 87 10.03 3.89 -40.27
N GLU A 88 11.21 4.36 -40.70
CA GLU A 88 12.34 4.61 -39.79
C GLU A 88 12.01 5.69 -38.74
N GLN A 89 11.26 6.73 -39.13
CA GLN A 89 10.80 7.79 -38.24
C GLN A 89 9.77 7.25 -37.22
N GLU A 90 8.82 6.42 -37.67
CA GLU A 90 7.84 5.79 -36.78
C GLU A 90 8.53 4.90 -35.73
N ILE A 91 9.51 4.08 -36.16
CA ILE A 91 10.30 3.26 -35.23
C ILE A 91 11.05 4.13 -34.23
N LEU A 92 11.65 5.23 -34.67
CA LEU A 92 12.35 6.15 -33.76
C LEU A 92 11.42 6.78 -32.73
N ILE A 93 10.19 7.14 -33.11
CA ILE A 93 9.19 7.67 -32.19
C ILE A 93 8.85 6.63 -31.13
N GLU A 94 8.57 5.39 -31.53
CA GLU A 94 8.24 4.31 -30.60
C GLU A 94 9.41 3.96 -29.66
N GLU A 95 10.66 4.07 -30.15
CA GLU A 95 11.85 3.90 -29.30
C GLU A 95 11.98 5.01 -28.25
N ASN A 96 11.77 6.26 -28.66
CA ASN A 96 11.79 7.41 -27.75
C ASN A 96 10.66 7.30 -26.70
N ASP A 97 9.47 6.93 -27.14
CA ASP A 97 8.32 6.72 -26.24
C ASP A 97 8.59 5.60 -25.23
N LEU A 98 9.26 4.54 -25.65
CA LEU A 98 9.67 3.46 -24.77
C LEU A 98 10.71 3.93 -23.74
N GLU A 99 11.69 4.72 -24.16
CA GLU A 99 12.71 5.27 -23.26
C GLU A 99 12.07 6.23 -22.25
N GLU A 100 11.21 7.15 -22.71
CA GLU A 100 10.46 8.05 -21.83
C GLU A 100 9.62 7.27 -20.82
N PHE A 101 8.91 6.23 -21.27
CA PHE A 101 8.13 5.37 -20.38
C PHE A 101 9.01 4.69 -19.32
N GLN A 102 10.19 4.16 -19.71
CA GLN A 102 11.13 3.55 -18.78
C GLN A 102 11.63 4.56 -17.74
N GLN A 103 12.05 5.75 -18.18
CA GLN A 103 12.52 6.82 -17.29
C GLN A 103 11.41 7.28 -16.35
N LYS A 104 10.19 7.46 -16.84
CA LYS A 104 9.04 7.84 -16.04
C LYS A 104 8.68 6.80 -14.98
N LYS A 105 8.81 5.49 -15.29
CA LYS A 105 8.43 4.42 -14.36
C LYS A 105 9.55 4.03 -13.40
N PHE A 106 10.78 3.91 -13.89
CA PHE A 106 11.92 3.35 -13.15
C PHE A 106 13.10 4.30 -12.99
N GLY A 107 13.04 5.52 -13.54
CA GLY A 107 14.09 6.52 -13.38
C GLY A 107 14.31 6.94 -11.93
N PRO A 108 15.37 7.73 -11.65
CA PRO A 108 15.71 8.18 -10.29
C PRO A 108 14.60 8.94 -9.58
N ASN A 109 13.75 9.63 -10.33
CA ASN A 109 12.54 10.31 -9.86
C ASN A 109 11.28 9.69 -10.46
N GLY A 110 11.32 8.42 -10.81
CA GLY A 110 10.22 7.70 -11.46
C GLY A 110 9.10 7.34 -10.49
N ASP A 111 7.97 6.96 -11.09
CA ASP A 111 6.73 6.63 -10.37
C ASP A 111 6.97 5.58 -9.28
N LEU A 112 7.86 4.59 -9.52
CA LEU A 112 8.16 3.53 -8.54
C LEU A 112 8.78 4.12 -7.26
N ILE A 113 9.78 4.99 -7.40
CA ILE A 113 10.47 5.60 -6.27
C ILE A 113 9.53 6.53 -5.51
N ILE A 114 8.76 7.34 -6.24
CA ILE A 114 7.77 8.26 -5.64
C ILE A 114 6.74 7.47 -4.84
N GLN A 115 6.14 6.44 -5.43
CA GLN A 115 5.15 5.61 -4.75
C GLN A 115 5.76 4.88 -3.54
N LYS A 116 6.96 4.32 -3.69
CA LYS A 116 7.68 3.68 -2.58
C LYS A 116 7.85 4.65 -1.41
N THR A 117 8.31 5.86 -1.67
CA THR A 117 8.54 6.88 -0.63
C THR A 117 7.21 7.27 0.05
N GLN A 118 6.16 7.56 -0.73
CA GLN A 118 4.85 7.96 -0.20
C GLN A 118 4.23 6.92 0.71
N ILE A 119 4.50 5.65 0.46
CA ILE A 119 3.92 4.54 1.20
C ILE A 119 4.77 4.17 2.42
N ILE A 120 6.09 4.26 2.31
CA ILE A 120 7.00 3.90 3.41
C ILE A 120 7.05 5.02 4.45
N GLN A 121 6.97 6.27 4.06
CA GLN A 121 7.08 7.41 4.97
C GLN A 121 6.09 7.35 6.16
N PRO A 122 4.78 7.11 5.99
CA PRO A 122 3.88 6.99 7.13
C PRO A 122 4.20 5.80 8.05
N ILE A 123 4.79 4.72 7.53
CA ILE A 123 5.24 3.58 8.35
C ILE A 123 6.47 3.97 9.17
N GLN A 124 7.42 4.67 8.57
CA GLN A 124 8.58 5.22 9.29
C GLN A 124 8.16 6.18 10.40
N ASP A 125 7.16 7.02 10.15
CA ASP A 125 6.60 7.92 11.17
C ASP A 125 5.97 7.14 12.34
N GLN A 126 5.30 6.02 12.07
CA GLN A 126 4.77 5.14 13.12
C GLN A 126 5.90 4.52 13.94
N ILE A 127 6.95 4.03 13.29
CA ILE A 127 8.14 3.48 13.95
C ILE A 127 8.77 4.54 14.86
N PHE A 128 9.00 5.74 14.34
CA PHE A 128 9.59 6.85 15.10
C PHE A 128 8.73 7.25 16.32
N ASN A 129 7.40 7.28 16.15
CA ASN A 129 6.50 7.57 17.27
C ASN A 129 6.52 6.47 18.34
N ALA A 130 6.56 5.20 17.93
CA ALA A 130 6.68 4.07 18.85
C ALA A 130 8.03 4.08 19.61
N ILE A 131 9.14 4.40 18.92
CA ILE A 131 10.45 4.60 19.54
C ILE A 131 10.38 5.68 20.62
N ARG A 132 9.78 6.82 20.29
CA ARG A 132 9.64 7.95 21.23
C ARG A 132 8.78 7.58 22.45
N GLU A 133 7.71 6.85 22.25
CA GLU A 133 6.84 6.36 23.33
C GLU A 133 7.60 5.42 24.27
N ILE A 134 8.33 4.45 23.72
CA ILE A 134 9.13 3.49 24.49
C ILE A 134 10.29 4.19 25.19
N ALA A 135 10.99 5.10 24.50
CA ALA A 135 12.09 5.85 25.07
C ALA A 135 11.64 6.62 26.33
N LYS A 136 10.52 7.33 26.23
CA LYS A 136 9.96 8.09 27.36
C LYS A 136 9.46 7.18 28.48
N SER A 137 8.67 6.14 28.15
CA SER A 137 8.05 5.28 29.17
C SER A 137 9.06 4.42 29.93
N LYS A 138 10.09 3.95 29.26
CA LYS A 138 11.13 3.09 29.82
C LYS A 138 12.40 3.83 30.19
N LYS A 139 12.44 5.17 29.99
CA LYS A 139 13.56 6.06 30.33
C LYS A 139 14.88 5.62 29.67
N TYR A 140 14.85 5.38 28.37
CA TYR A 140 16.07 5.23 27.58
C TYR A 140 16.69 6.60 27.33
N ASP A 141 18.00 6.68 27.47
CA ASP A 141 18.79 7.89 27.19
C ASP A 141 19.20 7.91 25.71
N PHE A 142 19.49 6.73 25.13
CA PHE A 142 19.87 6.58 23.72
C PHE A 142 19.22 5.32 23.12
N ILE A 143 18.77 5.44 21.86
CA ILE A 143 18.34 4.31 21.02
C ILE A 143 19.05 4.48 19.68
N PHE A 144 19.82 3.48 19.29
CA PHE A 144 20.55 3.42 18.03
C PHE A 144 19.81 2.54 17.03
N ASP A 145 19.94 2.87 15.74
CA ASP A 145 19.45 2.02 14.66
C ASP A 145 20.62 1.21 14.09
N LYS A 146 20.49 -0.12 14.14
CA LYS A 146 21.49 -1.05 13.61
C LYS A 146 21.45 -1.14 12.09
N SER A 147 20.30 -0.86 11.45
CA SER A 147 20.10 -0.93 9.99
C SER A 147 20.65 0.30 9.27
N SER A 148 21.06 1.35 9.99
CA SER A 148 21.66 2.56 9.42
C SER A 148 23.18 2.40 9.22
N ASP A 149 23.82 3.42 8.64
CA ASP A 149 25.28 3.48 8.41
C ASP A 149 26.12 3.41 9.71
N LEU A 150 25.48 3.29 10.86
CA LEU A 150 26.15 3.13 12.14
C LEU A 150 26.75 1.71 12.24
N VAL A 151 28.07 1.62 12.20
CA VAL A 151 28.77 0.35 12.35
C VAL A 151 28.69 -0.14 13.80
N MET A 152 27.76 -1.02 14.11
CA MET A 152 27.65 -1.68 15.40
C MET A 152 28.33 -3.06 15.30
N LEU A 153 29.56 -3.19 15.85
CA LEU A 153 30.30 -4.44 15.79
C LEU A 153 29.76 -5.53 16.72
N TYR A 154 29.22 -5.13 17.87
CA TYR A 154 28.65 -6.05 18.85
C TYR A 154 27.60 -5.36 19.72
N SER A 155 26.51 -6.04 19.98
CA SER A 155 25.53 -5.69 21.01
C SER A 155 24.89 -6.95 21.57
N ASP A 156 24.68 -7.00 22.88
CA ASP A 156 23.94 -8.07 23.53
C ASP A 156 22.44 -7.93 23.19
N LYS A 157 21.77 -9.06 22.89
CA LYS A 157 20.35 -9.12 22.52
C LYS A 157 19.40 -8.47 23.54
N ARG A 158 19.80 -8.42 24.82
CA ARG A 158 18.98 -7.77 25.86
C ARG A 158 18.75 -6.26 25.64
N TYR A 159 19.60 -5.63 24.82
CA TYR A 159 19.45 -4.21 24.43
C TYR A 159 18.61 -4.02 23.18
N ASP A 160 18.24 -5.10 22.51
CA ASP A 160 17.33 -5.06 21.35
C ASP A 160 15.90 -4.78 21.81
N ILE A 161 15.33 -3.71 21.27
CA ILE A 161 13.94 -3.34 21.54
C ILE A 161 13.05 -3.39 20.29
N SER A 162 13.54 -3.98 19.19
CA SER A 162 12.81 -4.05 17.91
C SER A 162 11.43 -4.70 18.07
N ASP A 163 11.36 -5.85 18.75
CA ASP A 163 10.08 -6.55 19.01
C ASP A 163 9.11 -5.71 19.83
N GLN A 164 9.61 -4.87 20.73
CA GLN A 164 8.76 -3.98 21.54
C GLN A 164 8.17 -2.86 20.69
N ILE A 165 8.93 -2.37 19.70
CA ILE A 165 8.45 -1.39 18.71
C ILE A 165 7.34 -2.02 17.87
N ILE A 166 7.57 -3.22 17.31
CA ILE A 166 6.58 -3.96 16.50
C ILE A 166 5.28 -4.15 17.31
N GLN A 167 5.38 -4.60 18.55
CA GLN A 167 4.20 -4.79 19.41
C GLN A 167 3.46 -3.47 19.70
N THR A 168 4.19 -2.39 19.91
CA THR A 168 3.58 -1.07 20.18
C THR A 168 2.82 -0.56 18.97
N ILE A 169 3.41 -0.67 17.77
CA ILE A 169 2.76 -0.31 16.51
C ILE A 169 1.51 -1.18 16.27
N SER A 170 1.64 -2.50 16.41
CA SER A 170 0.53 -3.44 16.21
C SER A 170 -0.64 -3.17 17.15
N ARG A 171 -0.37 -2.85 18.42
CA ARG A 171 -1.41 -2.46 19.39
C ARG A 171 -2.08 -1.14 19.01
N SER A 172 -1.31 -0.14 18.56
CA SER A 172 -1.84 1.15 18.11
C SER A 172 -2.76 0.97 16.91
N ASN A 173 -2.34 0.19 15.92
CA ASN A 173 -3.10 -0.07 14.69
C ASN A 173 -4.39 -0.85 14.98
N ASN A 174 -4.34 -1.83 15.87
CA ASN A 174 -5.53 -2.56 16.29
C ASN A 174 -6.53 -1.66 17.02
N ARG A 175 -6.07 -0.71 17.86
CA ARG A 175 -6.95 0.29 18.48
C ARG A 175 -7.61 1.17 17.44
N LYS A 176 -6.85 1.73 16.50
CA LYS A 176 -7.40 2.55 15.41
C LYS A 176 -8.44 1.80 14.58
N LYS A 177 -8.17 0.53 14.23
CA LYS A 177 -9.13 -0.33 13.52
C LYS A 177 -10.43 -0.54 14.33
N LEU A 178 -10.32 -0.77 15.64
CA LEU A 178 -11.48 -0.93 16.50
C LEU A 178 -12.29 0.37 16.63
N ASP A 179 -11.63 1.51 16.74
CA ASP A 179 -12.30 2.81 16.86
C ASP A 179 -13.00 3.20 15.56
N SER A 180 -12.37 2.99 14.40
CA SER A 180 -13.00 3.21 13.10
C SER A 180 -14.22 2.30 12.86
N ILE A 181 -14.18 1.05 13.35
CA ILE A 181 -15.35 0.13 13.29
C ILE A 181 -16.48 0.63 14.21
N LYS A 182 -16.15 1.15 15.39
CA LYS A 182 -17.16 1.72 16.31
C LYS A 182 -17.80 2.96 15.72
N GLU A 183 -17.00 3.89 15.16
CA GLU A 183 -17.50 5.09 14.51
C GLU A 183 -18.41 4.76 13.33
N LYS A 184 -18.01 3.82 12.49
CA LYS A 184 -18.85 3.37 11.38
C LYS A 184 -20.16 2.76 11.84
N LYS A 185 -20.12 1.92 12.88
CA LYS A 185 -21.36 1.36 13.48
C LYS A 185 -22.27 2.45 14.06
N GLN A 186 -21.73 3.45 14.73
CA GLN A 186 -22.49 4.58 15.27
C GLN A 186 -23.12 5.41 14.15
N PHE A 187 -22.36 5.71 13.09
CA PHE A 187 -22.86 6.39 11.90
C PHE A 187 -24.01 5.64 11.23
N ASP A 188 -23.85 4.33 11.03
CA ASP A 188 -24.91 3.48 10.44
C ASP A 188 -26.16 3.41 11.34
N GLN A 189 -25.99 3.42 12.66
CA GLN A 189 -27.12 3.47 13.60
C GLN A 189 -27.85 4.81 13.56
N GLN A 190 -27.11 5.93 13.51
CA GLN A 190 -27.71 7.25 13.39
C GLN A 190 -28.50 7.39 12.07
N LYS A 191 -27.91 6.96 10.97
CA LYS A 191 -28.56 6.97 9.65
C LYS A 191 -29.85 6.13 9.64
N ARG A 192 -29.84 4.96 10.30
CA ARG A 192 -31.06 4.12 10.45
C ARG A 192 -32.14 4.82 11.28
N GLN A 193 -31.76 5.53 12.34
CA GLN A 193 -32.70 6.28 13.18
C GLN A 193 -33.29 7.49 12.45
N GLU A 194 -32.50 8.20 11.66
CA GLU A 194 -32.98 9.30 10.81
C GLU A 194 -33.96 8.83 9.75
N VAL A 195 -33.65 7.70 9.07
CA VAL A 195 -34.56 7.09 8.09
C VAL A 195 -35.85 6.64 8.75
N GLN A 196 -35.81 6.11 9.98
CA GLN A 196 -37.01 5.73 10.73
C GLN A 196 -37.84 6.97 11.17
N LYS A 197 -37.21 8.06 11.61
CA LYS A 197 -37.90 9.31 11.94
C LYS A 197 -38.59 9.91 10.75
N ASN A 198 -37.90 9.99 9.61
CA ASN A 198 -38.47 10.52 8.36
C ASN A 198 -39.63 9.65 7.81
N ASN A 199 -39.60 8.33 8.09
CA ASN A 199 -40.69 7.43 7.72
C ASN A 199 -41.93 7.58 8.64
N VAL A 200 -41.75 8.08 9.86
CA VAL A 200 -42.87 8.30 10.82
C VAL A 200 -43.52 9.67 10.57
N GLU A 201 -42.72 10.69 10.18
CA GLU A 201 -43.26 12.05 9.98
C GLU A 201 -43.99 12.26 8.62
N ASN A 202 -43.73 11.41 7.60
CA ASN A 202 -44.36 11.58 6.28
C ASN A 202 -44.71 10.23 5.59
N PRO A 203 -45.72 9.52 6.08
CA PRO A 203 -46.07 8.19 5.51
C PRO A 203 -46.63 8.25 4.07
N LYS A 204 -47.06 9.42 3.60
CA LYS A 204 -47.63 9.59 2.24
C LYS A 204 -46.59 9.82 1.13
N LEU A 205 -45.38 10.32 1.46
CA LEU A 205 -44.30 10.50 0.46
C LEU A 205 -43.61 9.17 0.13
N ASN A 206 -43.44 8.29 1.13
CA ASN A 206 -42.74 7.02 0.96
C ASN A 206 -43.46 5.98 0.10
N LEU A 207 -44.77 6.10 -0.08
CA LEU A 207 -45.55 5.22 -0.96
C LEU A 207 -45.38 5.59 -2.46
N ARG A 208 -45.04 6.87 -2.75
CA ARG A 208 -44.76 7.31 -4.12
C ARG A 208 -43.37 6.92 -4.59
N ASP A 209 -42.37 7.06 -3.72
CA ASP A 209 -40.97 6.71 -4.08
C ASP A 209 -40.76 5.20 -4.18
N LYS A 210 -41.34 4.39 -3.28
CA LYS A 210 -41.30 2.93 -3.38
C LYS A 210 -41.98 2.41 -4.64
N ASN A 211 -43.05 3.04 -5.10
CA ASN A 211 -43.72 2.65 -6.35
C ASN A 211 -42.94 3.10 -7.61
N GLN A 212 -42.09 4.13 -7.52
CA GLN A 212 -41.19 4.51 -8.61
C GLN A 212 -39.92 3.65 -8.64
N GLU A 213 -39.32 3.33 -7.49
CA GLU A 213 -38.20 2.39 -7.42
C GLU A 213 -38.56 0.97 -7.88
N ASN A 214 -39.72 0.44 -7.47
CA ASN A 214 -40.19 -0.85 -7.95
C ASN A 214 -40.48 -0.86 -9.46
N LYS A 215 -41.01 0.24 -10.03
CA LYS A 215 -41.21 0.36 -11.48
C LYS A 215 -39.89 0.51 -12.26
N LEU A 216 -38.87 1.10 -11.69
CA LEU A 216 -37.52 1.19 -12.28
C LEU A 216 -36.80 -0.14 -12.22
N GLN A 217 -36.89 -0.87 -11.11
CA GLN A 217 -36.31 -2.21 -10.97
C GLN A 217 -37.00 -3.27 -11.85
N GLU A 218 -38.32 -3.18 -12.03
CA GLU A 218 -39.04 -4.06 -13.00
C GLU A 218 -38.65 -3.78 -14.46
N LYS A 219 -38.43 -2.50 -14.82
CA LYS A 219 -37.95 -2.12 -16.16
C LYS A 219 -36.51 -2.56 -16.43
N ASP A 220 -35.63 -2.47 -15.45
CA ASP A 220 -34.24 -2.92 -15.57
C ASP A 220 -34.15 -4.46 -15.63
N ASN A 221 -34.88 -5.16 -14.77
CA ASN A 221 -34.95 -6.62 -14.81
C ASN A 221 -35.57 -7.16 -16.10
N SER A 222 -36.53 -6.46 -16.70
CA SER A 222 -37.10 -6.85 -17.99
C SER A 222 -36.13 -6.65 -19.15
N LYS A 223 -35.34 -5.54 -19.16
CA LYS A 223 -34.27 -5.29 -20.15
C LYS A 223 -33.16 -6.32 -20.06
N VAL A 224 -32.71 -6.67 -18.82
CA VAL A 224 -31.68 -7.70 -18.61
C VAL A 224 -32.14 -9.07 -19.05
N LYS A 225 -33.40 -9.44 -18.77
CA LYS A 225 -33.98 -10.72 -19.27
C LYS A 225 -34.09 -10.78 -20.77
N LEU A 226 -34.45 -9.70 -21.47
CA LEU A 226 -34.46 -9.62 -22.93
C LEU A 226 -33.07 -9.78 -23.52
N SER A 227 -32.07 -9.05 -22.99
CA SER A 227 -30.66 -9.12 -23.42
C SER A 227 -30.05 -10.53 -23.23
N VAL A 228 -30.34 -11.19 -22.11
CA VAL A 228 -29.87 -12.58 -21.86
C VAL A 228 -30.51 -13.58 -22.81
N LYS A 229 -31.79 -13.38 -23.15
CA LYS A 229 -32.51 -14.25 -24.10
C LYS A 229 -31.96 -14.11 -25.53
N GLU A 230 -31.67 -12.89 -25.97
CA GLU A 230 -31.02 -12.64 -27.28
C GLU A 230 -29.61 -13.24 -27.36
N LEU A 231 -28.80 -13.13 -26.29
CA LEU A 231 -27.46 -13.75 -26.22
C LEU A 231 -27.54 -15.30 -26.28
N LEU A 232 -28.54 -15.89 -25.67
CA LEU A 232 -28.76 -17.34 -25.70
C LEU A 232 -29.23 -17.83 -27.10
N GLU A 233 -30.05 -17.06 -27.80
CA GLU A 233 -30.45 -17.35 -29.17
C GLU A 233 -29.29 -17.23 -30.17
N GLN A 234 -28.44 -16.18 -30.03
CA GLN A 234 -27.22 -16.04 -30.83
C GLN A 234 -26.23 -17.19 -30.61
N ARG A 235 -26.08 -17.67 -29.37
CA ARG A 235 -25.25 -18.88 -29.09
C ARG A 235 -25.83 -20.15 -29.73
N LYS A 236 -27.14 -20.33 -29.70
CA LYS A 236 -27.81 -21.49 -30.36
C LYS A 236 -27.61 -21.47 -31.87
N GLN A 237 -27.74 -20.29 -32.50
CA GLN A 237 -27.54 -20.12 -33.96
C GLN A 237 -26.07 -20.38 -34.36
N LYS A 238 -25.08 -19.88 -33.57
CA LYS A 238 -23.67 -20.19 -33.81
C LYS A 238 -23.32 -21.66 -33.67
N ASN A 239 -23.91 -22.35 -32.68
CA ASN A 239 -23.68 -23.77 -32.47
C ASN A 239 -24.35 -24.65 -33.56
N SER A 240 -25.48 -24.21 -34.12
CA SER A 240 -26.14 -24.92 -35.24
C SER A 240 -25.43 -24.69 -36.58
N ALA A 241 -24.81 -23.50 -36.78
CA ALA A 241 -23.99 -23.22 -37.96
C ALA A 241 -22.70 -24.04 -37.99
N ASN A 242 -22.07 -24.21 -36.80
CA ASN A 242 -20.82 -24.98 -36.66
C ASN A 242 -21.02 -26.50 -36.79
N LYS A 243 -22.26 -26.99 -36.68
CA LYS A 243 -22.61 -28.43 -36.87
C LYS A 243 -22.90 -28.79 -38.33
N LYS A 244 -23.26 -27.82 -39.18
CA LYS A 244 -23.52 -28.02 -40.63
C LYS A 244 -22.27 -27.88 -41.51
N GLY A 245 -21.10 -27.54 -40.94
CA GLY A 245 -19.85 -27.44 -41.69
C GLY A 245 -18.86 -28.59 -41.46
N LYS A 246 -19.34 -29.73 -40.93
CA LYS A 246 -18.53 -30.92 -40.64
C LYS A 246 -19.08 -32.22 -41.25
N ASP A 247 -19.92 -32.11 -42.28
CA ASP A 247 -20.33 -33.24 -43.13
C ASP A 247 -19.83 -33.04 -44.55
#